data_c39d1fcc43b9babc583e64df96445416
#
_entry.id   c39d1fcc43b9babc583e64df96445416
#
_cell.length_a   1.000
_cell.length_b   1.000
_cell.length_c   1.000
_cell.angle_alpha   90.00
_cell.angle_beta   90.00
_cell.angle_gamma   90.00
#
_symmetry.space_group_name_H-M   'P 1'
#
loop_
_entity.id
_entity.type
_entity.pdbx_description
1 polymer ?
#
loop_
_entity_poly.entity_id
_entity_poly.type
_entity_poly.pdbx_seq_one_letter_code
_entity_poly.pdbx_strand_id
1 'polypeptide(L)'
;MFKNSKKKITLGISVQKFESKPNNWKTLIYQRHTITIEELVNLICEGHCICQNFKTASKTFGLREKTIANFDFADCIVLDIDDTFLSMNDFYLSLKDEHKPTIIYTTYSNIDNINNRFRLIYVFNEPIRSNEYYRGIANTIVYNIQKEIEGFDLKDKTCLNSSQQFAGNGNDNIVYYYNDNIDVLIFSRYIMAVVYLPNVIN
;
A
#
# COMPACT_ATOMS: atom_id res chain seq x y z
N MET A 1 -1.42 -22.04 -3.28
CA MET A 1 -2.86 -22.29 -3.09
C MET A 1 -3.35 -21.29 -2.05
N PHE A 2 -4.09 -20.27 -2.49
CA PHE A 2 -4.57 -19.22 -1.59
C PHE A 2 -5.56 -19.83 -0.59
N LYS A 3 -5.30 -19.64 0.72
CA LYS A 3 -6.37 -19.83 1.70
C LYS A 3 -7.40 -18.75 1.40
N ASN A 4 -8.63 -19.13 1.00
CA ASN A 4 -9.75 -18.22 0.79
C ASN A 4 -9.91 -17.32 2.02
N SER A 5 -9.27 -16.17 2.01
CA SER A 5 -9.53 -15.17 3.03
C SER A 5 -10.90 -14.56 2.75
N LYS A 6 -11.83 -14.79 3.67
CA LYS A 6 -13.12 -14.11 3.65
C LYS A 6 -13.01 -12.63 4.04
N LYS A 7 -11.80 -12.15 4.32
CA LYS A 7 -11.53 -10.77 4.71
C LYS A 7 -11.84 -9.85 3.54
N LYS A 8 -12.65 -8.85 3.81
CA LYS A 8 -12.99 -7.77 2.88
C LYS A 8 -12.28 -6.49 3.32
N ILE A 9 -11.85 -5.73 2.35
CA ILE A 9 -11.30 -4.39 2.52
C ILE A 9 -12.05 -3.41 1.63
N THR A 10 -12.04 -2.14 2.03
CA THR A 10 -12.69 -1.07 1.28
C THR A 10 -11.63 -0.08 0.80
N LEU A 11 -11.63 0.21 -0.49
CA LEU A 11 -10.70 1.17 -1.10
C LEU A 11 -11.31 1.78 -2.37
N GLY A 12 -10.68 2.84 -2.88
CA GLY A 12 -11.03 3.44 -4.15
C GLY A 12 -10.39 2.66 -5.30
N ILE A 13 -11.20 2.24 -6.26
CA ILE A 13 -10.77 1.57 -7.49
C ILE A 13 -11.06 2.50 -8.67
N SER A 14 -10.11 2.67 -9.59
CA SER A 14 -10.34 3.46 -10.82
C SER A 14 -11.40 2.80 -11.70
N VAL A 15 -12.25 3.64 -12.28
CA VAL A 15 -13.25 3.15 -13.26
C VAL A 15 -12.55 2.60 -14.51
N GLN A 16 -11.45 3.26 -14.91
CA GLN A 16 -10.69 2.87 -16.09
C GLN A 16 -9.59 1.84 -15.72
N LYS A 17 -9.29 0.98 -16.69
CA LYS A 17 -8.13 0.08 -16.69
C LYS A 17 -7.01 0.71 -17.51
N PHE A 18 -5.76 0.38 -17.17
CA PHE A 18 -4.57 0.91 -17.82
C PHE A 18 -3.62 -0.22 -18.18
N GLU A 19 -3.07 -0.18 -19.39
CA GLU A 19 -2.01 -1.09 -19.87
C GLU A 19 -0.61 -0.55 -19.51
N SER A 20 -0.54 0.70 -19.07
CA SER A 20 0.68 1.37 -18.64
C SER A 20 0.37 2.38 -17.54
N LYS A 21 1.41 2.93 -16.88
CA LYS A 21 1.24 3.95 -15.85
C LYS A 21 0.45 5.15 -16.40
N PRO A 22 -0.64 5.59 -15.73
CA PRO A 22 -1.42 6.75 -16.16
C PRO A 22 -0.58 8.02 -16.27
N ASN A 23 -0.75 8.76 -17.36
CA ASN A 23 -0.05 10.03 -17.56
C ASN A 23 -0.67 11.19 -16.73
N ASN A 24 -1.97 11.14 -16.47
CA ASN A 24 -2.68 12.16 -15.72
C ASN A 24 -3.52 11.58 -14.57
N TRP A 25 -2.95 11.57 -13.39
CA TRP A 25 -3.58 11.07 -12.17
C TRP A 25 -4.77 11.92 -11.69
N LYS A 26 -4.81 13.21 -12.03
CA LYS A 26 -5.87 14.13 -11.58
C LYS A 26 -7.21 13.82 -12.21
N THR A 27 -7.22 13.29 -13.41
CA THR A 27 -8.44 12.97 -14.16
C THR A 27 -9.04 11.60 -13.82
N LEU A 28 -8.36 10.80 -13.02
CA LEU A 28 -8.84 9.46 -12.70
C LEU A 28 -10.06 9.52 -11.78
N ILE A 29 -11.11 8.83 -12.20
CA ILE A 29 -12.34 8.66 -11.43
C ILE A 29 -12.22 7.37 -10.64
N TYR A 30 -12.43 7.45 -9.34
CA TYR A 30 -12.43 6.31 -8.43
C TYR A 30 -13.82 6.10 -7.83
N GLN A 31 -14.19 4.85 -7.70
CA GLN A 31 -15.36 4.42 -6.94
C GLN A 31 -14.92 3.61 -5.73
N ARG A 32 -15.68 3.71 -4.63
CA ARG A 32 -15.43 2.94 -3.42
C ARG A 32 -15.98 1.52 -3.61
N HIS A 33 -15.13 0.53 -3.38
CA HIS A 33 -15.48 -0.88 -3.44
C HIS A 33 -15.10 -1.57 -2.14
N THR A 34 -15.96 -2.48 -1.68
CA THR A 34 -15.65 -3.41 -0.59
C THR A 34 -15.48 -4.80 -1.20
N ILE A 35 -14.26 -5.28 -1.23
CA ILE A 35 -13.83 -6.45 -1.99
C ILE A 35 -12.96 -7.37 -1.15
N THR A 36 -12.84 -8.62 -1.55
CA THR A 36 -11.88 -9.56 -0.98
C THR A 36 -10.46 -9.26 -1.45
N ILE A 37 -9.47 -9.83 -0.76
CA ILE A 37 -8.06 -9.71 -1.18
C ILE A 37 -7.84 -10.31 -2.57
N GLU A 38 -8.50 -11.43 -2.89
CA GLU A 38 -8.42 -12.07 -4.21
C GLU A 38 -9.00 -11.18 -5.31
N GLU A 39 -10.15 -10.54 -5.07
CA GLU A 39 -10.73 -9.57 -5.99
C GLU A 39 -9.81 -8.35 -6.19
N LEU A 40 -9.17 -7.85 -5.12
CA LEU A 40 -8.19 -6.77 -5.24
C LEU A 40 -7.01 -7.17 -6.15
N VAL A 41 -6.48 -8.37 -5.94
CA VAL A 41 -5.39 -8.91 -6.76
C VAL A 41 -5.79 -8.94 -8.24
N ASN A 42 -6.98 -9.47 -8.57
CA ASN A 42 -7.48 -9.51 -9.93
C ASN A 42 -7.60 -8.12 -10.56
N LEU A 43 -8.14 -7.14 -9.82
CA LEU A 43 -8.27 -5.76 -10.30
C LEU A 43 -6.90 -5.09 -10.55
N ILE A 44 -5.90 -5.36 -9.71
CA ILE A 44 -4.53 -4.90 -9.92
C ILE A 44 -3.95 -5.51 -11.22
N CYS A 45 -4.13 -6.82 -11.43
CA CYS A 45 -3.70 -7.51 -12.65
C CYS A 45 -4.40 -6.98 -13.90
N GLU A 46 -5.66 -6.60 -13.80
CA GLU A 46 -6.43 -6.00 -14.87
C GLU A 46 -6.02 -4.55 -15.19
N GLY A 47 -5.10 -3.96 -14.41
CA GLY A 47 -4.60 -2.60 -14.61
C GLY A 47 -5.41 -1.50 -13.94
N HIS A 48 -6.31 -1.83 -13.00
CA HIS A 48 -6.99 -0.81 -12.21
C HIS A 48 -6.04 -0.11 -11.26
N CYS A 49 -6.16 1.21 -11.16
CA CYS A 49 -5.48 1.99 -10.14
C CYS A 49 -6.26 1.94 -8.82
N ILE A 50 -5.53 2.01 -7.71
CA ILE A 50 -6.10 1.99 -6.36
C ILE A 50 -5.73 3.27 -5.59
N CYS A 51 -6.57 3.66 -4.65
CA CYS A 51 -6.30 4.71 -3.67
C CYS A 51 -7.02 4.41 -2.35
N GLN A 52 -6.70 5.17 -1.31
CA GLN A 52 -7.41 5.09 -0.04
C GLN A 52 -8.86 5.58 -0.16
N ASN A 53 -9.64 5.48 0.92
CA ASN A 53 -10.99 6.00 0.93
C ASN A 53 -10.99 7.49 1.21
N PHE A 54 -11.68 8.22 0.36
CA PHE A 54 -11.94 9.65 0.50
C PHE A 54 -13.45 9.89 0.66
N LYS A 55 -13.82 11.01 1.28
CA LYS A 55 -15.21 11.41 1.39
C LYS A 55 -15.84 11.41 0.01
N THR A 56 -17.09 10.97 -0.11
CA THR A 56 -17.80 10.98 -1.39
C THR A 56 -18.26 12.39 -1.73
N ALA A 57 -18.11 12.80 -2.98
CA ALA A 57 -18.62 14.10 -3.46
C ALA A 57 -20.15 14.09 -3.57
N SER A 58 -20.70 12.97 -4.05
CA SER A 58 -22.12 12.62 -4.05
C SER A 58 -22.24 11.12 -4.24
N LYS A 59 -23.45 10.56 -4.07
CA LYS A 59 -23.69 9.13 -4.32
C LYS A 59 -23.44 8.70 -5.78
N THR A 60 -23.41 9.65 -6.71
CA THR A 60 -23.32 9.42 -8.17
C THR A 60 -21.93 9.70 -8.77
N PHE A 61 -21.07 10.48 -8.11
CA PHE A 61 -19.83 10.98 -8.71
C PHE A 61 -18.52 10.40 -8.14
N GLY A 62 -18.60 9.33 -7.36
CA GLY A 62 -17.41 8.68 -6.83
C GLY A 62 -16.74 9.46 -5.68
N LEU A 63 -15.46 9.21 -5.47
CA LEU A 63 -14.70 9.80 -4.37
C LEU A 63 -14.35 11.25 -4.70
N ARG A 64 -14.33 12.09 -3.66
CA ARG A 64 -13.83 13.47 -3.74
C ARG A 64 -12.37 13.49 -4.15
N GLU A 65 -11.86 14.69 -4.43
CA GLU A 65 -10.45 14.91 -4.68
C GLU A 65 -9.58 14.21 -3.64
N LYS A 66 -8.56 13.48 -4.12
CA LYS A 66 -7.66 12.66 -3.29
C LYS A 66 -6.64 13.56 -2.59
N THR A 67 -7.10 14.27 -1.57
CA THR A 67 -6.30 15.14 -0.71
C THR A 67 -6.38 14.67 0.74
N ILE A 68 -5.38 15.04 1.54
CA ILE A 68 -5.37 14.73 2.97
C ILE A 68 -6.63 15.26 3.68
N ALA A 69 -7.12 16.43 3.30
CA ALA A 69 -8.33 17.04 3.88
C ALA A 69 -9.61 16.24 3.60
N ASN A 70 -9.64 15.51 2.51
CA ASN A 70 -10.76 14.65 2.13
C ASN A 70 -10.58 13.18 2.52
N PHE A 71 -9.46 12.82 3.15
CA PHE A 71 -9.24 11.46 3.64
C PHE A 71 -10.37 11.04 4.59
N ASP A 72 -10.87 9.82 4.41
CA ASP A 72 -11.95 9.23 5.20
C ASP A 72 -11.40 8.10 6.09
N PHE A 73 -10.87 7.05 5.47
CA PHE A 73 -10.20 5.96 6.16
C PHE A 73 -9.35 5.12 5.20
N ALA A 74 -8.53 4.23 5.77
CA ALA A 74 -7.76 3.24 5.02
C ALA A 74 -7.84 1.87 5.69
N ASP A 75 -8.15 0.83 4.93
CA ASP A 75 -8.07 -0.57 5.36
C ASP A 75 -6.71 -1.21 5.04
N CYS A 76 -5.86 -0.48 4.32
CA CYS A 76 -4.51 -0.92 3.98
C CYS A 76 -3.53 0.26 3.86
N ILE A 77 -2.24 -0.05 3.93
CA ILE A 77 -1.16 0.86 3.55
C ILE A 77 -0.48 0.27 2.32
N VAL A 78 -0.17 1.14 1.36
CA VAL A 78 0.58 0.77 0.15
C VAL A 78 1.90 1.53 0.16
N LEU A 79 3.01 0.79 0.03
CA LEU A 79 4.35 1.36 -0.12
C LEU A 79 4.85 1.12 -1.54
N ASP A 80 5.44 2.13 -2.16
CA ASP A 80 6.07 2.05 -3.49
C ASP A 80 7.58 1.87 -3.30
N ILE A 81 8.09 0.72 -3.69
CA ILE A 81 9.51 0.37 -3.57
C ILE A 81 10.16 0.57 -4.92
N ASP A 82 10.98 1.61 -5.01
CA ASP A 82 11.67 2.00 -6.23
C ASP A 82 13.17 1.74 -6.11
N ASP A 83 13.77 1.26 -7.19
CA ASP A 83 15.22 1.18 -7.39
C ASP A 83 15.96 0.43 -6.26
N THR A 84 15.36 -0.66 -5.76
CA THR A 84 16.03 -1.55 -4.79
C THR A 84 16.96 -2.53 -5.49
N PHE A 85 18.04 -2.93 -4.79
CA PHE A 85 18.98 -3.94 -5.27
C PHE A 85 18.45 -5.36 -5.17
N LEU A 86 17.42 -5.60 -4.35
CA LEU A 86 16.80 -6.92 -4.19
C LEU A 86 15.69 -7.14 -5.21
N SER A 87 15.61 -8.35 -5.74
CA SER A 87 14.41 -8.78 -6.45
C SER A 87 13.20 -8.75 -5.50
N MET A 88 11.99 -8.68 -6.06
CA MET A 88 10.77 -8.70 -5.26
C MET A 88 10.68 -9.93 -4.35
N ASN A 89 11.11 -11.10 -4.85
CA ASN A 89 11.12 -12.35 -4.09
C ASN A 89 12.14 -12.33 -2.95
N ASP A 90 13.37 -11.89 -3.23
CA ASP A 90 14.43 -11.81 -2.22
C ASP A 90 14.09 -10.79 -1.13
N PHE A 91 13.50 -9.66 -1.53
CA PHE A 91 13.00 -8.66 -0.59
C PHE A 91 11.96 -9.26 0.36
N TYR A 92 10.95 -9.98 -0.16
CA TYR A 92 9.93 -10.64 0.65
C TYR A 92 10.53 -11.68 1.59
N LEU A 93 11.49 -12.50 1.11
CA LEU A 93 12.14 -13.55 1.92
C LEU A 93 13.05 -12.97 2.99
N SER A 94 13.59 -11.77 2.81
CA SER A 94 14.44 -11.08 3.79
C SER A 94 13.65 -10.50 4.97
N LEU A 95 12.33 -10.35 4.83
CA LEU A 95 11.48 -9.84 5.91
C LEU A 95 11.10 -10.96 6.90
N LYS A 96 11.06 -10.64 8.18
CA LYS A 96 10.44 -11.50 9.20
C LYS A 96 8.97 -11.70 8.91
N ASP A 97 8.42 -12.84 9.29
CA ASP A 97 7.01 -13.19 9.00
C ASP A 97 6.02 -12.13 9.50
N GLU A 98 6.27 -11.53 10.65
CA GLU A 98 5.45 -10.47 11.24
C GLU A 98 5.47 -9.13 10.48
N HIS A 99 6.49 -8.93 9.61
CA HIS A 99 6.67 -7.71 8.83
C HIS A 99 6.38 -7.91 7.33
N LYS A 100 6.02 -9.12 6.92
CA LYS A 100 5.67 -9.41 5.53
C LYS A 100 4.37 -8.74 5.12
N PRO A 101 4.31 -8.15 3.92
CA PRO A 101 3.07 -7.56 3.40
C PRO A 101 2.03 -8.64 3.10
N THR A 102 0.77 -8.23 3.05
CA THR A 102 -0.35 -9.08 2.61
C THR A 102 -0.26 -9.39 1.12
N ILE A 103 0.10 -8.38 0.32
CA ILE A 103 0.30 -8.49 -1.13
C ILE A 103 1.59 -7.80 -1.50
N ILE A 104 2.31 -8.37 -2.47
CA ILE A 104 3.44 -7.75 -3.15
C ILE A 104 3.28 -7.93 -4.66
N TYR A 105 3.51 -6.87 -5.44
CA TYR A 105 3.39 -6.93 -6.90
C TYR A 105 4.33 -5.96 -7.60
N THR A 106 4.81 -6.33 -8.80
CA THR A 106 5.69 -5.50 -9.62
C THR A 106 4.95 -4.30 -10.22
N THR A 107 5.64 -3.19 -10.43
CA THR A 107 5.07 -2.02 -11.12
C THR A 107 5.29 -2.12 -12.64
N TYR A 108 4.61 -1.26 -13.44
CA TYR A 108 4.81 -1.17 -14.89
C TYR A 108 6.26 -0.87 -15.32
N SER A 109 7.04 -0.22 -14.46
CA SER A 109 8.43 0.17 -14.72
C SER A 109 9.44 -0.79 -14.11
N ASN A 110 8.99 -1.95 -13.59
CA ASN A 110 9.89 -2.98 -13.10
C ASN A 110 10.67 -3.61 -14.28
N ILE A 111 11.99 -3.70 -14.12
CA ILE A 111 12.88 -4.45 -15.03
C ILE A 111 13.72 -5.36 -14.13
N ASP A 112 13.39 -6.65 -14.12
CA ASP A 112 13.99 -7.63 -13.23
C ASP A 112 15.52 -7.59 -13.28
N ASN A 113 16.15 -7.55 -12.10
CA ASN A 113 17.60 -7.49 -11.89
C ASN A 113 18.32 -6.24 -12.44
N ILE A 114 17.59 -5.27 -12.99
CA ILE A 114 18.13 -4.00 -13.48
C ILE A 114 17.55 -2.84 -12.68
N ASN A 115 16.23 -2.82 -12.56
CA ASN A 115 15.50 -1.76 -11.88
C ASN A 115 14.30 -2.40 -11.17
N ASN A 116 14.54 -2.98 -10.01
CA ASN A 116 13.51 -3.66 -9.24
C ASN A 116 12.55 -2.62 -8.64
N ARG A 117 11.29 -2.67 -9.07
CA ARG A 117 10.22 -1.79 -8.63
C ARG A 117 8.95 -2.57 -8.35
N PHE A 118 8.48 -2.52 -7.13
CA PHE A 118 7.30 -3.25 -6.69
C PHE A 118 6.56 -2.53 -5.58
N ARG A 119 5.35 -2.96 -5.28
CA ARG A 119 4.51 -2.41 -4.21
C ARG A 119 4.21 -3.44 -3.16
N LEU A 120 4.19 -2.96 -1.91
CA LEU A 120 3.80 -3.72 -0.74
C LEU A 120 2.44 -3.23 -0.28
N ILE A 121 1.47 -4.14 -0.09
CA ILE A 121 0.17 -3.81 0.50
C ILE A 121 0.06 -4.53 1.84
N TYR A 122 -0.10 -3.75 2.90
CA TYR A 122 -0.36 -4.20 4.27
C TYR A 122 -1.84 -3.99 4.59
N VAL A 123 -2.59 -5.06 4.74
CA VAL A 123 -4.02 -5.02 5.07
C VAL A 123 -4.20 -5.15 6.57
N PHE A 124 -5.02 -4.29 7.18
CA PHE A 124 -5.24 -4.25 8.62
C PHE A 124 -6.62 -4.80 9.01
N ASN A 125 -6.76 -5.22 10.27
CA ASN A 125 -8.02 -5.70 10.81
C ASN A 125 -8.99 -4.55 11.09
N GLU A 126 -8.47 -3.39 11.47
CA GLU A 126 -9.25 -2.20 11.79
C GLU A 126 -8.88 -1.05 10.84
N PRO A 127 -9.85 -0.23 10.42
CA PRO A 127 -9.60 0.88 9.53
C PRO A 127 -8.81 2.01 10.23
N ILE A 128 -7.84 2.56 9.53
CA ILE A 128 -7.06 3.73 9.95
C ILE A 128 -7.86 4.99 9.59
N ARG A 129 -8.25 5.80 10.59
CA ARG A 129 -9.18 6.92 10.39
C ARG A 129 -8.53 8.30 10.46
N SER A 130 -7.24 8.41 10.66
CA SER A 130 -6.53 9.70 10.59
C SER A 130 -5.29 9.61 9.70
N ASN A 131 -5.00 10.67 8.97
CA ASN A 131 -3.81 10.74 8.14
C ASN A 131 -2.51 10.71 8.97
N GLU A 132 -2.53 11.29 10.16
CA GLU A 132 -1.37 11.23 11.08
C GLU A 132 -1.08 9.80 11.50
N TYR A 133 -2.12 9.06 11.88
CA TYR A 133 -1.99 7.65 12.26
C TYR A 133 -1.56 6.80 11.07
N TYR A 134 -2.12 7.04 9.86
CA TYR A 134 -1.67 6.41 8.62
C TYR A 134 -0.16 6.60 8.39
N ARG A 135 0.32 7.85 8.47
CA ARG A 135 1.75 8.16 8.31
C ARG A 135 2.61 7.54 9.40
N GLY A 136 2.14 7.53 10.64
CA GLY A 136 2.83 6.90 11.76
C GLY A 136 3.06 5.41 11.51
N ILE A 137 2.00 4.68 11.12
CA ILE A 137 2.09 3.25 10.80
C ILE A 137 2.98 3.02 9.58
N ALA A 138 2.81 3.80 8.50
CA ALA A 138 3.63 3.68 7.30
C ALA A 138 5.13 3.87 7.60
N ASN A 139 5.49 4.88 8.39
CA ASN A 139 6.87 5.10 8.83
C ASN A 139 7.40 3.94 9.69
N THR A 140 6.56 3.35 10.55
CA THR A 140 6.96 2.20 11.38
C THR A 140 7.24 0.97 10.51
N ILE A 141 6.41 0.72 9.48
CA ILE A 141 6.66 -0.35 8.52
C ILE A 141 8.02 -0.13 7.84
N VAL A 142 8.27 1.07 7.31
CA VAL A 142 9.55 1.40 6.65
C VAL A 142 10.73 1.22 7.59
N TYR A 143 10.63 1.68 8.83
CA TYR A 143 11.67 1.51 9.84
C TYR A 143 11.99 0.04 10.13
N ASN A 144 10.96 -0.83 10.20
CA ASN A 144 11.15 -2.25 10.40
C ASN A 144 11.85 -2.90 9.19
N ILE A 145 11.44 -2.53 7.96
CA ILE A 145 12.12 -2.96 6.73
C ILE A 145 13.59 -2.55 6.74
N GLN A 146 13.90 -1.30 7.10
CA GLN A 146 15.28 -0.79 7.18
C GLN A 146 16.15 -1.53 8.20
N LYS A 147 15.54 -2.06 9.26
CA LYS A 147 16.26 -2.89 10.24
C LYS A 147 16.56 -4.30 9.75
N GLU A 148 15.77 -4.82 8.85
CA GLU A 148 15.87 -6.19 8.36
C GLU A 148 16.65 -6.29 7.06
N ILE A 149 16.62 -5.24 6.24
CA ILE A 149 17.29 -5.16 4.95
C ILE A 149 18.36 -4.06 5.01
N GLU A 150 19.61 -4.47 5.17
CA GLU A 150 20.75 -3.54 5.21
C GLU A 150 20.82 -2.72 3.91
N GLY A 151 21.01 -1.41 4.04
CA GLY A 151 21.11 -0.50 2.91
C GLY A 151 19.78 -0.17 2.22
N PHE A 152 18.65 -0.67 2.73
CA PHE A 152 17.34 -0.26 2.20
C PHE A 152 17.03 1.20 2.56
N ASP A 153 16.64 1.98 1.55
CA ASP A 153 16.10 3.34 1.73
C ASP A 153 14.85 3.52 0.86
N LEU A 154 13.77 4.02 1.46
CA LEU A 154 12.54 4.34 0.74
C LEU A 154 12.73 5.60 -0.10
N LYS A 155 12.84 5.44 -1.42
CA LYS A 155 13.09 6.56 -2.36
C LYS A 155 11.88 7.47 -2.51
N ASP A 156 10.71 6.89 -2.78
CA ASP A 156 9.46 7.66 -2.87
C ASP A 156 8.75 7.77 -1.52
N LYS A 157 8.99 8.88 -0.81
CA LYS A 157 8.32 9.18 0.46
C LYS A 157 6.88 9.68 0.29
N THR A 158 6.41 9.91 -0.94
CA THR A 158 5.01 10.35 -1.17
C THR A 158 4.02 9.24 -0.85
N CYS A 159 4.43 7.98 -0.97
CA CYS A 159 3.59 6.82 -0.61
C CYS A 159 3.26 6.76 0.90
N LEU A 160 3.99 7.49 1.75
CA LEU A 160 3.68 7.62 3.18
C LEU A 160 2.45 8.50 3.45
N ASN A 161 1.88 9.14 2.44
CA ASN A 161 0.68 9.96 2.57
C ASN A 161 -0.56 9.20 2.11
N SER A 162 -1.65 9.33 2.85
CA SER A 162 -2.94 8.71 2.52
C SER A 162 -3.54 9.20 1.20
N SER A 163 -3.07 10.33 0.65
CA SER A 163 -3.55 10.90 -0.61
C SER A 163 -2.91 10.29 -1.87
N GLN A 164 -1.95 9.39 -1.71
CA GLN A 164 -1.26 8.77 -2.84
C GLN A 164 -2.19 7.82 -3.62
N GLN A 165 -1.96 7.75 -4.92
CA GLN A 165 -2.65 6.87 -5.86
C GLN A 165 -1.63 5.89 -6.45
N PHE A 166 -2.03 4.64 -6.65
CA PHE A 166 -1.14 3.57 -7.09
C PHE A 166 -1.69 2.91 -8.35
N ALA A 167 -0.87 2.76 -9.37
CA ALA A 167 -1.25 2.01 -10.57
C ALA A 167 -1.35 0.51 -10.27
N GLY A 168 -2.25 -0.17 -10.95
CA GLY A 168 -2.16 -1.62 -11.08
C GLY A 168 -0.93 -2.03 -11.88
N ASN A 169 -0.85 -3.29 -12.26
CA ASN A 169 0.24 -3.77 -13.09
C ASN A 169 -0.23 -4.07 -14.54
N GLY A 170 -1.39 -4.64 -14.73
CA GLY A 170 -1.94 -4.93 -16.06
C GLY A 170 -1.14 -5.98 -16.85
N ASN A 171 -0.32 -6.80 -16.20
CA ASN A 171 0.41 -7.90 -16.83
C ASN A 171 0.33 -9.19 -15.99
N ASP A 172 0.54 -10.33 -16.65
CA ASP A 172 0.40 -11.66 -16.05
C ASP A 172 1.59 -12.09 -15.17
N ASN A 173 2.64 -11.27 -15.07
CA ASN A 173 3.88 -11.63 -14.35
C ASN A 173 3.87 -11.19 -12.88
N ILE A 174 2.71 -11.03 -12.28
CA ILE A 174 2.59 -10.64 -10.88
C ILE A 174 2.77 -11.86 -9.99
N VAL A 175 3.70 -11.76 -9.05
CA VAL A 175 3.92 -12.77 -8.02
C VAL A 175 3.25 -12.29 -6.74
N TYR A 176 2.38 -13.12 -6.16
CA TYR A 176 1.67 -12.83 -4.93
C TYR A 176 2.24 -13.59 -3.76
N TYR A 177 2.36 -12.87 -2.66
CA TYR A 177 2.54 -13.47 -1.35
C TYR A 177 1.38 -13.03 -0.48
N TYR A 178 0.84 -13.94 0.30
CA TYR A 178 -0.32 -13.69 1.13
C TYR A 178 0.01 -13.92 2.60
N ASN A 179 -0.17 -12.89 3.39
CA ASN A 179 -0.06 -12.94 4.84
C ASN A 179 -1.32 -12.32 5.45
N ASP A 180 -2.18 -13.14 6.08
CA ASP A 180 -3.44 -12.73 6.69
C ASP A 180 -3.31 -12.38 8.20
N ASN A 181 -2.09 -12.37 8.73
CA ASN A 181 -1.83 -12.21 10.16
C ASN A 181 -1.38 -10.79 10.58
N ILE A 182 -1.55 -9.77 9.74
CA ILE A 182 -1.13 -8.42 10.07
C ILE A 182 -2.17 -7.78 11.01
N ASP A 183 -1.75 -7.55 12.25
CA ASP A 183 -2.54 -6.84 13.26
C ASP A 183 -2.03 -5.39 13.36
N VAL A 184 -2.94 -4.43 13.24
CA VAL A 184 -2.66 -2.99 13.48
C VAL A 184 -2.01 -2.77 14.84
N LEU A 185 -2.38 -3.54 15.84
CA LEU A 185 -1.85 -3.41 17.21
C LEU A 185 -0.33 -3.64 17.27
N ILE A 186 0.25 -4.48 16.42
CA ILE A 186 1.71 -4.68 16.37
C ILE A 186 2.41 -3.37 16.01
N PHE A 187 1.89 -2.64 15.04
CA PHE A 187 2.46 -1.35 14.62
C PHE A 187 2.13 -0.21 15.58
N SER A 188 0.94 -0.19 16.19
CA SER A 188 0.55 0.85 17.14
C SER A 188 1.38 0.86 18.43
N ARG A 189 1.86 -0.29 18.91
CA ARG A 189 2.75 -0.37 20.08
C ARG A 189 4.07 0.36 19.85
N TYR A 190 4.60 0.32 18.63
CA TYR A 190 5.83 1.04 18.28
C TYR A 190 5.61 2.55 18.13
N ILE A 191 4.45 2.97 17.64
CA ILE A 191 4.11 4.40 17.53
C ILE A 191 4.01 5.04 18.91
N MET A 192 3.40 4.37 19.88
CA MET A 192 3.31 4.86 21.26
C MET A 192 4.71 5.04 21.88
N ALA A 193 5.66 4.16 21.60
CA ALA A 193 7.03 4.27 22.12
C ALA A 193 7.81 5.45 21.47
N VAL A 194 7.53 5.76 20.20
CA VAL A 194 8.21 6.87 19.49
C VAL A 194 7.64 8.24 19.89
N VAL A 195 6.34 8.33 20.18
CA VAL A 195 5.68 9.59 20.57
C VAL A 195 6.01 9.98 22.03
N TYR A 196 6.36 9.03 22.87
CA TYR A 196 6.69 9.27 24.30
C TYR A 196 8.18 9.32 24.63
N LEU A 197 9.07 9.31 23.62
CA LEU A 197 10.47 9.68 23.88
C LEU A 197 10.54 11.20 23.97
N PRO A 198 10.69 11.80 25.17
CA PRO A 198 10.94 13.24 25.27
C PRO A 198 12.26 13.55 24.56
N ASN A 199 12.28 14.67 23.84
CA ASN A 199 13.48 15.24 23.26
C ASN A 199 14.63 15.23 24.30
N VAL A 200 15.48 14.25 24.25
CA VAL A 200 16.79 14.32 24.88
C VAL A 200 17.74 14.77 23.78
N ILE A 201 17.73 16.09 23.54
CA ILE A 201 18.83 16.78 22.90
C ILE A 201 19.71 17.24 24.05
N ASN A 202 20.86 16.66 24.17
CA ASN A 202 22.03 17.27 24.77
C ASN A 202 23.05 17.51 23.68
#